data_5c3da424cb627c8955b419ddd34a1e21
#
_entry.id   5c3da424cb627c8955b419ddd34a1e21
#
_cell.length_a   1.000
_cell.length_b   1.000
_cell.length_c   1.000
_cell.angle_alpha   90.00
_cell.angle_beta   90.00
_cell.angle_gamma   90.00
#
_symmetry.space_group_name_H-M   'P 1'
#
loop_
_entity.id
_entity.type
_entity.pdbx_description
1 polymer ?
#
loop_
_entity_poly.entity_id
_entity_poly.type
_entity_poly.pdbx_seq_one_letter_code
_entity_poly.pdbx_strand_id
1 'polypeptide(L)'
;MRKFTLLWLWLIGTICMAKPITVEKAKAISAKFMAQHVTTTRALSANQLQIKHVFRSETTNAALCYVFTSKDDTGFIIASADDNSEPILAYSDTETFNFKNMAPATRWWLECYQKQIEYASKNERNPKTRAAEARHNIAPLIQTKWNQEAPYNTLCPYDDKEKRR
;
A
#
# COMPACT_ATOMS: atom_id res chain seq x y z
N MET A 1 -24.25 -48.42 7.44
CA MET A 1 -24.12 -47.33 6.46
C MET A 1 -24.11 -45.93 7.08
N ARG A 2 -24.34 -45.75 8.39
CA ARG A 2 -24.37 -44.39 9.04
C ARG A 2 -23.01 -43.87 9.50
N LYS A 3 -21.93 -44.61 9.39
CA LYS A 3 -20.58 -44.19 9.84
C LYS A 3 -19.72 -43.58 8.73
N PHE A 4 -20.11 -43.73 7.46
CA PHE A 4 -19.38 -43.15 6.31
C PHE A 4 -19.76 -41.69 6.00
N THR A 5 -20.94 -41.26 6.43
CA THR A 5 -21.41 -39.88 6.18
C THR A 5 -20.73 -38.83 7.09
N LEU A 6 -20.26 -39.25 8.29
CA LEU A 6 -19.56 -38.36 9.21
C LEU A 6 -18.10 -38.07 8.80
N LEU A 7 -17.49 -38.98 8.03
CA LEU A 7 -16.11 -38.77 7.54
C LEU A 7 -16.03 -37.75 6.40
N TRP A 8 -17.12 -37.57 5.64
CA TRP A 8 -17.19 -36.61 4.55
C TRP A 8 -17.42 -35.18 5.05
N LEU A 9 -18.00 -35.01 6.23
CA LEU A 9 -18.24 -33.67 6.79
C LEU A 9 -16.96 -33.02 7.38
N TRP A 10 -15.92 -33.80 7.62
CA TRP A 10 -14.64 -33.32 8.17
C TRP A 10 -13.65 -32.89 7.10
N LEU A 11 -13.96 -33.12 5.81
CA LEU A 11 -13.08 -32.74 4.68
C LEU A 11 -13.37 -31.35 4.12
N ILE A 12 -14.34 -30.62 4.69
CA ILE A 12 -14.50 -29.17 4.42
C ILE A 12 -13.54 -28.45 5.37
N GLY A 13 -12.24 -28.76 5.25
CA GLY A 13 -11.18 -27.95 5.79
C GLY A 13 -11.33 -26.55 5.18
N THR A 14 -11.62 -25.58 6.00
CA THR A 14 -11.62 -24.17 5.64
C THR A 14 -10.27 -23.86 5.00
N ILE A 15 -10.24 -23.85 3.68
CA ILE A 15 -9.15 -23.25 2.92
C ILE A 15 -9.27 -21.76 3.25
N CYS A 16 -8.56 -21.36 4.29
CA CYS A 16 -8.39 -19.95 4.65
C CYS A 16 -7.42 -19.37 3.62
N MET A 17 -7.92 -19.14 2.41
CA MET A 17 -7.14 -18.45 1.38
C MET A 17 -7.19 -16.96 1.70
N ALA A 18 -6.03 -16.30 1.68
CA ALA A 18 -5.94 -14.85 1.62
C ALA A 18 -6.98 -14.36 0.62
N LYS A 19 -7.93 -13.54 1.09
CA LYS A 19 -9.05 -13.13 0.24
C LYS A 19 -8.58 -11.96 -0.63
N PRO A 20 -8.55 -12.12 -1.96
CA PRO A 20 -8.27 -10.99 -2.84
C PRO A 20 -9.31 -9.89 -2.56
N ILE A 21 -8.83 -8.67 -2.42
CA ILE A 21 -9.68 -7.49 -2.24
C ILE A 21 -10.40 -7.24 -3.57
N THR A 22 -11.74 -7.19 -3.54
CA THR A 22 -12.52 -6.86 -4.73
C THR A 22 -12.33 -5.40 -5.12
N VAL A 23 -12.59 -5.09 -6.38
CA VAL A 23 -12.50 -3.72 -6.92
C VAL A 23 -13.36 -2.75 -6.12
N GLU A 24 -14.58 -3.16 -5.74
CA GLU A 24 -15.53 -2.34 -4.97
C GLU A 24 -14.98 -2.02 -3.57
N LYS A 25 -14.40 -3.02 -2.91
CA LYS A 25 -13.77 -2.85 -1.59
C LYS A 25 -12.54 -1.94 -1.69
N ALA A 26 -11.70 -2.15 -2.71
CA ALA A 26 -10.54 -1.30 -2.97
C ALA A 26 -10.95 0.16 -3.26
N LYS A 27 -12.00 0.37 -4.05
CA LYS A 27 -12.59 1.70 -4.28
C LYS A 27 -13.07 2.37 -3.01
N ALA A 28 -13.78 1.64 -2.15
CA ALA A 28 -14.28 2.18 -0.90
C ALA A 28 -13.14 2.59 0.05
N ILE A 29 -12.09 1.76 0.15
CA ILE A 29 -10.88 2.06 0.93
C ILE A 29 -10.18 3.29 0.36
N SER A 30 -10.02 3.36 -0.96
CA SER A 30 -9.39 4.49 -1.66
C SER A 30 -10.15 5.80 -1.45
N ALA A 31 -11.47 5.78 -1.57
CA ALA A 31 -12.31 6.95 -1.33
C ALA A 31 -12.23 7.44 0.13
N LYS A 32 -12.26 6.51 1.09
CA LYS A 32 -12.09 6.84 2.50
C LYS A 32 -10.72 7.47 2.78
N PHE A 33 -9.68 6.91 2.21
CA PHE A 33 -8.32 7.45 2.35
C PHE A 33 -8.22 8.87 1.78
N MET A 34 -8.71 9.09 0.56
CA MET A 34 -8.70 10.40 -0.08
C MET A 34 -9.47 11.44 0.75
N ALA A 35 -10.63 11.08 1.31
CA ALA A 35 -11.41 11.96 2.18
C ALA A 35 -10.67 12.37 3.46
N GLN A 36 -9.73 11.57 3.94
CA GLN A 36 -8.97 11.83 5.16
C GLN A 36 -7.65 12.59 4.92
N HIS A 37 -7.03 12.41 3.76
CA HIS A 37 -5.66 12.89 3.51
C HIS A 37 -5.58 14.02 2.47
N VAL A 38 -6.62 14.19 1.65
CA VAL A 38 -6.65 15.26 0.65
C VAL A 38 -7.41 16.44 1.22
N THR A 39 -6.68 17.50 1.53
CA THR A 39 -7.19 18.76 2.10
C THR A 39 -7.89 19.64 1.07
N THR A 40 -7.81 19.30 -0.20
CA THR A 40 -8.52 20.00 -1.27
C THR A 40 -10.01 19.64 -1.27
N THR A 41 -10.85 20.56 -1.67
CA THR A 41 -12.33 20.51 -1.79
C THR A 41 -12.86 19.31 -2.64
N ARG A 42 -12.02 18.40 -3.04
CA ARG A 42 -12.29 17.23 -3.89
C ARG A 42 -12.19 15.90 -3.14
N ALA A 43 -12.88 15.77 -2.00
CA ALA A 43 -13.10 14.46 -1.41
C ALA A 43 -13.92 13.61 -2.41
N LEU A 44 -13.23 12.75 -3.18
CA LEU A 44 -13.86 11.89 -4.18
C LEU A 44 -14.62 10.78 -3.48
N SER A 45 -15.92 10.69 -3.71
CA SER A 45 -16.70 9.52 -3.30
C SER A 45 -16.31 8.29 -4.14
N ALA A 46 -16.55 7.08 -3.62
CA ALA A 46 -16.24 5.85 -4.34
C ALA A 46 -16.86 5.79 -5.75
N ASN A 47 -18.03 6.41 -5.93
CA ASN A 47 -18.72 6.46 -7.23
C ASN A 47 -18.04 7.38 -8.26
N GLN A 48 -17.16 8.26 -7.82
CA GLN A 48 -16.41 9.18 -8.67
C GLN A 48 -15.07 8.61 -9.10
N LEU A 49 -14.59 7.55 -8.46
CA LEU A 49 -13.39 6.85 -8.84
C LEU A 49 -13.65 5.88 -10.00
N GLN A 50 -12.77 5.92 -11.00
CA GLN A 50 -12.76 5.00 -12.14
C GLN A 50 -11.47 4.19 -12.13
N ILE A 51 -11.55 2.93 -12.61
CA ILE A 51 -10.34 2.11 -12.80
C ILE A 51 -9.59 2.66 -14.02
N LYS A 52 -8.35 3.07 -13.79
CA LYS A 52 -7.43 3.47 -14.85
C LYS A 52 -6.58 2.31 -15.33
N HIS A 53 -6.12 1.49 -14.40
CA HIS A 53 -5.25 0.34 -14.68
C HIS A 53 -5.37 -0.74 -13.59
N VAL A 54 -5.09 -2.00 -13.96
CA VAL A 54 -5.00 -3.13 -13.03
C VAL A 54 -3.71 -3.85 -13.29
N PHE A 55 -2.84 -3.89 -12.31
CA PHE A 55 -1.63 -4.71 -12.35
C PHE A 55 -1.98 -6.14 -11.95
N ARG A 56 -1.51 -7.10 -12.73
CA ARG A 56 -1.80 -8.52 -12.53
C ARG A 56 -0.52 -9.34 -12.44
N SER A 57 -0.59 -10.43 -11.69
CA SER A 57 0.48 -11.42 -11.67
C SER A 57 0.63 -12.07 -13.04
N GLU A 58 1.85 -12.17 -13.54
CA GLU A 58 2.18 -12.85 -14.79
C GLU A 58 1.92 -14.36 -14.71
N THR A 59 2.01 -14.93 -13.51
CA THR A 59 1.89 -16.37 -13.28
C THR A 59 0.46 -16.82 -13.04
N THR A 60 -0.31 -16.05 -12.25
CA THR A 60 -1.66 -16.45 -11.80
C THR A 60 -2.77 -15.61 -12.43
N ASN A 61 -2.43 -14.52 -13.13
CA ASN A 61 -3.37 -13.51 -13.64
C ASN A 61 -4.24 -12.86 -12.55
N ALA A 62 -3.93 -13.10 -11.28
CA ALA A 62 -4.60 -12.46 -10.16
C ALA A 62 -4.29 -10.96 -10.12
N ALA A 63 -5.24 -10.14 -9.72
CA ALA A 63 -5.00 -8.72 -9.52
C ALA A 63 -4.03 -8.53 -8.32
N LEU A 64 -3.01 -7.70 -8.49
CA LEU A 64 -2.04 -7.34 -7.46
C LEU A 64 -2.31 -5.93 -6.91
N CYS A 65 -2.61 -4.98 -7.78
CA CYS A 65 -3.05 -3.65 -7.37
C CYS A 65 -3.93 -2.99 -8.43
N TYR A 66 -4.75 -2.06 -7.97
CA TYR A 66 -5.68 -1.27 -8.76
C TYR A 66 -5.23 0.18 -8.78
N VAL A 67 -5.26 0.80 -9.94
CA VAL A 67 -5.09 2.24 -10.09
C VAL A 67 -6.45 2.87 -10.35
N PHE A 68 -6.87 3.73 -9.46
CA PHE A 68 -8.08 4.53 -9.61
C PHE A 68 -7.72 5.98 -9.92
N THR A 69 -8.57 6.64 -10.68
CA THR A 69 -8.50 8.06 -10.98
C THR A 69 -9.89 8.68 -10.86
N SER A 70 -9.96 10.00 -10.80
CA SER A 70 -11.23 10.72 -10.88
C SER A 70 -11.80 10.69 -12.31
N LYS A 71 -13.06 11.07 -12.51
CA LYS A 71 -13.70 11.12 -13.82
C LYS A 71 -13.03 12.08 -14.81
N ASP A 72 -12.43 13.13 -14.30
CA ASP A 72 -11.68 14.14 -15.06
C ASP A 72 -10.20 13.80 -15.24
N ASP A 73 -9.81 12.57 -14.87
CA ASP A 73 -8.45 12.04 -14.95
C ASP A 73 -7.40 12.88 -14.18
N THR A 74 -7.86 13.64 -13.18
CA THR A 74 -7.00 14.42 -12.27
C THR A 74 -6.82 13.67 -10.96
N GLY A 75 -5.57 13.48 -10.55
CA GLY A 75 -5.23 12.68 -9.38
C GLY A 75 -5.36 11.18 -9.63
N PHE A 76 -4.64 10.41 -8.85
CA PHE A 76 -4.73 8.94 -8.86
C PHE A 76 -4.48 8.36 -7.48
N ILE A 77 -4.90 7.14 -7.30
CA ILE A 77 -4.61 6.34 -6.10
C ILE A 77 -4.33 4.90 -6.51
N ILE A 78 -3.27 4.32 -5.95
CA ILE A 78 -2.88 2.93 -6.16
C ILE A 78 -3.21 2.15 -4.90
N ALA A 79 -4.14 1.22 -5.00
CA ALA A 79 -4.59 0.38 -3.91
C ALA A 79 -4.16 -1.07 -4.12
N SER A 80 -3.78 -1.75 -3.05
CA SER A 80 -3.50 -3.19 -3.09
C SER A 80 -4.75 -4.01 -3.35
N ALA A 81 -4.58 -5.13 -4.04
CA ALA A 81 -5.61 -6.15 -4.23
C ALA A 81 -5.52 -7.30 -3.22
N ASP A 82 -4.65 -7.19 -2.20
CA ASP A 82 -4.43 -8.20 -1.17
C ASP A 82 -4.55 -7.58 0.22
N ASP A 83 -5.23 -8.25 1.15
CA ASP A 83 -5.46 -7.76 2.51
C ASP A 83 -4.28 -8.00 3.47
N ASN A 84 -3.29 -8.79 3.06
CA ASN A 84 -2.03 -8.97 3.79
C ASN A 84 -0.99 -7.87 3.49
N SER A 85 -1.29 -6.97 2.56
CA SER A 85 -0.42 -5.85 2.18
C SER A 85 -1.00 -4.50 2.62
N GLU A 86 -0.19 -3.45 2.52
CA GLU A 86 -0.65 -2.09 2.81
C GLU A 86 -1.79 -1.71 1.84
N PRO A 87 -2.93 -1.22 2.35
CA PRO A 87 -4.11 -0.98 1.51
C PRO A 87 -3.89 0.07 0.41
N ILE A 88 -3.13 1.13 0.72
CA ILE A 88 -2.81 2.21 -0.20
C ILE A 88 -1.31 2.28 -0.39
N LEU A 89 -0.86 2.13 -1.62
CA LEU A 89 0.56 2.11 -1.98
C LEU A 89 1.07 3.49 -2.37
N ALA A 90 0.28 4.25 -3.11
CA ALA A 90 0.62 5.60 -3.53
C ALA A 90 -0.63 6.39 -3.90
N TYR A 91 -0.53 7.72 -3.87
CA TYR A 91 -1.57 8.62 -4.36
C TYR A 91 -0.98 9.94 -4.83
N SER A 92 -1.73 10.63 -5.66
CA SER A 92 -1.53 12.04 -5.99
C SER A 92 -2.90 12.69 -6.13
N ASP A 93 -3.03 13.92 -5.71
CA ASP A 93 -4.25 14.71 -5.83
C ASP A 93 -4.30 15.55 -7.12
N THR A 94 -3.17 15.74 -7.79
CA THR A 94 -3.02 16.60 -8.96
C THR A 94 -2.53 15.88 -10.20
N GLU A 95 -1.64 14.88 -10.03
CA GLU A 95 -0.96 14.23 -11.15
C GLU A 95 -1.82 13.18 -11.82
N THR A 96 -1.65 13.04 -13.13
CA THR A 96 -2.30 12.00 -13.93
C THR A 96 -1.45 10.73 -13.97
N PHE A 97 -2.06 9.58 -13.73
CA PHE A 97 -1.36 8.30 -13.88
C PHE A 97 -1.18 7.93 -15.36
N ASN A 98 0.05 7.90 -15.83
CA ASN A 98 0.38 7.49 -17.20
C ASN A 98 1.35 6.30 -17.20
N PHE A 99 0.80 5.10 -17.44
CA PHE A 99 1.59 3.86 -17.47
C PHE A 99 2.64 3.85 -18.59
N LYS A 100 2.32 4.42 -19.77
CA LYS A 100 3.22 4.37 -20.93
C LYS A 100 4.44 5.29 -20.76
N ASN A 101 4.25 6.42 -20.11
CA ASN A 101 5.30 7.44 -19.91
C ASN A 101 5.76 7.51 -18.44
N MET A 102 5.82 6.38 -17.78
CA MET A 102 6.26 6.31 -16.38
C MET A 102 7.79 6.35 -16.30
N ALA A 103 8.32 7.15 -15.36
CA ALA A 103 9.75 7.20 -15.09
C ALA A 103 10.29 5.81 -14.71
N PRO A 104 11.50 5.43 -15.15
CA PRO A 104 12.07 4.10 -14.87
C PRO A 104 12.11 3.75 -13.38
N ALA A 105 12.45 4.71 -12.53
CA ALA A 105 12.47 4.51 -11.07
C ALA A 105 11.08 4.19 -10.50
N THR A 106 10.04 4.88 -10.96
CA THR A 106 8.66 4.63 -10.54
C THR A 106 8.18 3.26 -11.01
N ARG A 107 8.53 2.86 -12.23
CA ARG A 107 8.22 1.53 -12.78
C ARG A 107 8.85 0.44 -11.93
N TRP A 108 10.15 0.55 -11.67
CA TRP A 108 10.88 -0.40 -10.83
C TRP A 108 10.29 -0.50 -9.42
N TRP A 109 9.93 0.64 -8.82
CA TRP A 109 9.28 0.70 -7.51
C TRP A 109 7.93 -0.06 -7.51
N LEU A 110 7.08 0.17 -8.52
CA LEU A 110 5.81 -0.55 -8.67
C LEU A 110 6.01 -2.05 -8.87
N GLU A 111 7.00 -2.47 -9.65
CA GLU A 111 7.35 -3.88 -9.83
C GLU A 111 7.80 -4.53 -8.52
N CYS A 112 8.55 -3.83 -7.68
CA CYS A 112 8.93 -4.30 -6.36
C CYS A 112 7.71 -4.53 -5.47
N TYR A 113 6.74 -3.60 -5.46
CA TYR A 113 5.49 -3.76 -4.72
C TYR A 113 4.65 -4.92 -5.25
N GLN A 114 4.53 -5.08 -6.56
CA GLN A 114 3.82 -6.22 -7.16
C GLN A 114 4.41 -7.55 -6.69
N LYS A 115 5.74 -7.69 -6.69
CA LYS A 115 6.42 -8.89 -6.19
C LYS A 115 6.19 -9.11 -4.69
N GLN A 116 6.17 -8.05 -3.89
CA GLN A 116 5.87 -8.13 -2.46
C GLN A 116 4.44 -8.58 -2.20
N ILE A 117 3.46 -8.03 -2.93
CA ILE A 117 2.04 -8.42 -2.83
C ILE A 117 1.86 -9.87 -3.26
N GLU A 118 2.47 -10.28 -4.36
CA GLU A 118 2.42 -11.66 -4.83
C GLU A 118 3.06 -12.63 -3.83
N TYR A 119 4.16 -12.24 -3.19
CA TYR A 119 4.76 -13.02 -2.11
C TYR A 119 3.85 -13.09 -0.89
N ALA A 120 3.25 -11.98 -0.48
CA ALA A 120 2.36 -11.91 0.67
C ALA A 120 1.08 -12.74 0.45
N SER A 121 0.55 -12.76 -0.77
CA SER A 121 -0.64 -13.57 -1.11
C SER A 121 -0.39 -15.08 -1.06
N LYS A 122 0.85 -15.52 -1.32
CA LYS A 122 1.26 -16.93 -1.26
C LYS A 122 1.64 -17.38 0.16
N ASN A 123 2.07 -16.44 0.99
CA ASN A 123 2.54 -16.69 2.35
C ASN A 123 1.59 -16.03 3.33
N GLU A 124 0.63 -16.78 3.86
CA GLU A 124 -0.29 -16.27 4.87
C GLU A 124 0.48 -15.72 6.08
N ARG A 125 0.63 -14.39 6.15
CA ARG A 125 1.10 -13.74 7.35
C ARG A 125 -0.06 -13.66 8.34
N ASN A 126 0.08 -14.37 9.44
CA ASN A 126 -0.85 -14.25 10.55
C ASN A 126 -0.88 -12.78 11.03
N PRO A 127 -2.02 -12.06 10.94
CA PRO A 127 -2.12 -10.67 11.38
C PRO A 127 -1.75 -10.48 12.86
N LYS A 128 -1.80 -11.54 13.66
CA LYS A 128 -1.34 -11.52 15.06
C LYS A 128 0.19 -11.40 15.18
N THR A 129 0.95 -11.95 14.24
CA THR A 129 2.41 -11.84 14.22
C THR A 129 2.85 -10.42 13.88
N ARG A 130 2.19 -9.76 12.93
CA ARG A 130 2.47 -8.35 12.58
C ARG A 130 2.22 -7.40 13.75
N ALA A 131 1.14 -7.60 14.50
CA ALA A 131 0.85 -6.80 15.70
C ALA A 131 1.82 -7.09 16.85
N ALA A 132 2.38 -8.30 16.94
CA ALA A 132 3.38 -8.67 17.94
C ALA A 132 4.77 -8.12 17.55
N GLU A 133 5.17 -8.21 16.28
CA GLU A 133 6.42 -7.65 15.76
C GLU A 133 6.48 -6.12 15.89
N ALA A 134 5.35 -5.42 15.66
CA ALA A 134 5.24 -3.97 15.82
C ALA A 134 5.37 -3.50 17.29
N ARG A 135 5.28 -4.40 18.27
CA ARG A 135 5.42 -4.08 19.72
C ARG A 135 6.82 -4.29 20.27
N HIS A 136 7.73 -4.82 19.49
CA HIS A 136 9.13 -4.87 19.90
C HIS A 136 9.75 -3.48 19.76
N ASN A 137 9.97 -2.80 20.90
CA ASN A 137 10.86 -1.65 20.96
C ASN A 137 12.27 -2.16 20.60
N ILE A 138 12.67 -1.96 19.37
CA ILE A 138 14.05 -2.20 18.94
C ILE A 138 14.87 -1.04 19.52
N ALA A 139 15.74 -1.35 20.48
CA ALA A 139 16.70 -0.36 20.96
C ALA A 139 17.55 0.14 19.78
N PRO A 140 17.81 1.44 19.67
CA PRO A 140 18.61 1.96 18.57
C PRO A 140 19.98 1.26 18.55
N LEU A 141 20.29 0.60 17.43
CA LEU A 141 21.58 -0.06 17.21
C LEU A 141 22.71 0.94 17.01
N ILE A 142 22.36 2.18 16.67
CA ILE A 142 23.31 3.28 16.42
C ILE A 142 23.10 4.33 17.49
N GLN A 143 24.12 4.61 18.27
CA GLN A 143 24.11 5.65 19.30
C GLN A 143 24.60 7.01 18.78
N THR A 144 24.90 7.13 17.50
CA THR A 144 25.33 8.38 16.87
C THR A 144 24.16 9.37 16.86
N LYS A 145 24.38 10.51 17.48
CA LYS A 145 23.47 11.66 17.38
C LYS A 145 23.82 12.43 16.12
N TRP A 146 22.94 12.43 15.14
CA TRP A 146 23.03 13.31 13.97
C TRP A 146 22.58 14.70 14.41
N ASN A 147 23.43 15.43 15.12
CA ASN A 147 23.14 16.81 15.42
C ASN A 147 23.81 17.70 14.36
N GLN A 148 23.17 18.78 14.04
CA GLN A 148 23.67 19.78 13.09
C GLN A 148 24.32 20.96 13.80
N GLU A 149 24.87 20.71 14.98
CA GLU A 149 25.62 21.70 15.77
C GLU A 149 27.10 21.67 15.41
N ALA A 150 27.86 22.63 15.98
CA ALA A 150 29.31 22.66 15.81
C ALA A 150 29.96 21.34 16.25
N PRO A 151 30.97 20.83 15.55
CA PRO A 151 31.68 21.43 14.39
C PRO A 151 31.02 21.18 13.02
N TYR A 152 29.98 20.37 12.93
CA TYR A 152 29.43 19.88 11.65
C TYR A 152 28.74 20.97 10.82
N ASN A 153 28.20 22.00 11.46
CA ASN A 153 27.53 23.11 10.81
C ASN A 153 28.36 24.39 10.69
N THR A 154 29.66 24.36 11.02
CA THR A 154 30.49 25.58 11.05
C THR A 154 30.63 26.27 9.70
N LEU A 155 30.50 25.50 8.60
CA LEU A 155 30.57 26.03 7.22
C LEU A 155 29.20 26.40 6.66
N CYS A 156 28.10 26.11 7.39
CA CYS A 156 26.78 26.51 6.95
C CYS A 156 26.57 28.03 7.11
N PRO A 157 25.92 28.71 6.15
CA PRO A 157 25.56 30.11 6.32
C PRO A 157 24.68 30.30 7.57
N TYR A 158 24.90 31.39 8.28
CA TYR A 158 24.05 31.76 9.41
C TYR A 158 22.73 32.34 8.91
N ASP A 159 21.62 31.83 9.40
CA ASP A 159 20.30 32.41 9.10
C ASP A 159 19.95 33.44 10.18
N ASP A 160 19.97 34.71 9.78
CA ASP A 160 19.69 35.83 10.68
C ASP A 160 18.22 35.86 11.14
N LYS A 161 17.28 35.29 10.38
CA LYS A 161 15.87 35.26 10.73
C LYS A 161 15.59 34.20 11.80
N GLU A 162 16.17 33.03 11.64
CA GLU A 162 15.99 31.88 12.53
C GLU A 162 17.02 31.88 13.67
N LYS A 163 18.03 32.79 13.65
CA LYS A 163 19.16 32.87 14.60
C LYS A 163 19.91 31.56 14.81
N ARG A 164 20.04 30.77 13.74
CA ARG A 164 20.70 29.45 13.76
C ARG A 164 21.53 29.22 12.47
N ARG A 165 22.44 28.25 12.57
CA ARG A 165 23.19 27.72 11.42
C ARG A 165 22.61 26.37 11.01
#